data_08b38bfbe1487395730f0a1734e651ae
#
_entry.id   08b38bfbe1487395730f0a1734e651ae
#
_cell.length_a   1.000
_cell.length_b   1.000
_cell.length_c   1.000
_cell.angle_alpha   90.00
_cell.angle_beta   90.00
_cell.angle_gamma   90.00
#
_symmetry.space_group_name_H-M   'P 1'
#
loop_
_entity.id
_entity.type
_entity.pdbx_description
1 polymer ?
#
loop_
_entity_poly.entity_id
_entity_poly.type
_entity_poly.pdbx_seq_one_letter_code
_entity_poly.pdbx_strand_id
1 'polypeptide(L)'
;MKRRDIFKGAALVAGLAVATGAQAQDESYTIGVAIPSATHGFMGGLNFHARDTIERLEATYPNIEFVLATAGDAAKMVNDVEDMVATRGIDALVVLPFESEPLTSPVQAVAEQGIWVTVVDRGLTVEGIEDLYVAGDNSGFGQLAGEYFVENLDEGDNIVVFRGIPTTIDNERVDAFTAALDGSGINILDMQHGNWNRDDSFTVMQDFLSRFDDIDAVWASDDDMAIGVLAAIEQADRQDEMWVVGGAGMKEIIGRIRDGDPQLPANVSYPPAQISTAIELTALGLVSDTPVSGRFIIGSQLITPENAEQFYFEDSPF
;
A
#
# COMPACT_ATOMS: atom_id res chain seq x y z
N MET A 1 -32.33 1.93 6.11
CA MET A 1 -33.16 1.62 7.28
C MET A 1 -33.59 2.89 8.01
N LYS A 2 -34.77 2.94 8.61
CA LYS A 2 -35.49 4.16 9.01
C LYS A 2 -34.88 4.84 10.22
N ARG A 3 -34.47 6.11 10.09
CA ARG A 3 -34.21 7.01 11.22
C ARG A 3 -35.50 7.36 11.94
N ARG A 4 -35.49 7.29 13.27
CA ARG A 4 -36.62 7.63 14.12
C ARG A 4 -36.55 9.10 14.53
N ASP A 5 -37.52 9.89 14.06
CA ASP A 5 -37.82 11.20 14.56
C ASP A 5 -38.38 11.12 15.98
N ILE A 6 -37.86 11.92 16.90
CA ILE A 6 -38.54 12.19 18.19
C ILE A 6 -38.59 13.71 18.38
N PHE A 7 -39.67 14.32 17.93
CA PHE A 7 -40.12 15.61 18.43
C PHE A 7 -41.22 15.37 19.47
N LYS A 8 -41.06 15.88 20.67
CA LYS A 8 -42.19 16.18 21.57
C LYS A 8 -41.88 17.32 22.55
N GLY A 9 -42.66 18.38 22.42
CA GLY A 9 -43.38 19.06 23.50
C GLY A 9 -42.68 20.15 24.25
N ALA A 10 -43.00 21.40 23.91
CA ALA A 10 -42.71 22.58 24.65
C ALA A 10 -43.48 22.67 25.96
N ALA A 11 -42.81 23.01 27.07
CA ALA A 11 -43.44 23.60 28.26
C ALA A 11 -42.57 24.78 28.70
N LEU A 12 -43.15 25.99 28.63
CA LEU A 12 -42.58 27.24 29.09
C LEU A 12 -42.57 27.26 30.63
N VAL A 13 -41.36 27.30 31.23
CA VAL A 13 -41.18 27.77 32.62
C VAL A 13 -40.07 28.78 32.60
N ALA A 14 -40.37 30.04 32.90
CA ALA A 14 -39.41 31.11 33.11
C ALA A 14 -38.68 30.88 34.43
N GLY A 15 -37.42 30.48 34.35
CA GLY A 15 -36.49 30.37 35.46
C GLY A 15 -35.16 31.01 35.05
N LEU A 16 -34.59 31.83 35.92
CA LEU A 16 -33.30 32.52 35.72
C LEU A 16 -32.26 31.50 35.15
N ALA A 17 -31.83 31.72 33.95
CA ALA A 17 -30.72 30.99 33.37
C ALA A 17 -29.41 31.49 34.00
N VAL A 18 -28.88 30.74 34.93
CA VAL A 18 -27.43 30.70 35.15
C VAL A 18 -26.87 30.05 33.88
N ALA A 19 -26.24 30.82 33.04
CA ALA A 19 -25.47 30.33 31.93
C ALA A 19 -24.27 29.54 32.48
N THR A 20 -24.48 28.28 32.84
CA THR A 20 -23.40 27.30 32.85
C THR A 20 -23.03 27.13 31.38
N GLY A 21 -21.89 27.70 30.96
CA GLY A 21 -21.29 27.36 29.68
C GLY A 21 -21.20 25.83 29.63
N ALA A 22 -22.03 25.21 28.79
CA ALA A 22 -21.75 23.86 28.35
C ALA A 22 -20.40 23.96 27.62
N GLN A 23 -19.31 23.59 28.30
CA GLN A 23 -18.12 23.18 27.62
C GLN A 23 -18.59 22.01 26.79
N ALA A 24 -18.57 22.16 25.46
CA ALA A 24 -18.59 21.02 24.57
C ALA A 24 -17.46 20.13 25.09
N GLN A 25 -17.78 19.00 25.64
CA GLN A 25 -16.82 17.97 26.00
C GLN A 25 -16.33 17.52 24.64
N ASP A 26 -15.10 17.89 24.27
CA ASP A 26 -14.48 17.39 23.04
C ASP A 26 -14.57 15.85 23.12
N GLU A 27 -15.34 15.24 22.24
CA GLU A 27 -15.46 13.79 22.18
C GLU A 27 -14.04 13.23 21.96
N SER A 28 -13.66 12.23 22.73
CA SER A 28 -12.37 11.57 22.58
C SER A 28 -12.56 10.32 21.73
N TYR A 29 -11.65 10.12 20.81
CA TYR A 29 -11.67 8.98 19.87
C TYR A 29 -10.43 8.12 20.04
N THR A 30 -10.59 6.82 19.84
CA THR A 30 -9.49 5.85 19.79
C THR A 30 -9.45 5.20 18.42
N ILE A 31 -8.33 5.34 17.71
CA ILE A 31 -8.11 4.75 16.39
C ILE A 31 -7.14 3.58 16.51
N GLY A 32 -7.61 2.37 16.17
CA GLY A 32 -6.74 1.21 16.00
C GLY A 32 -6.05 1.25 14.64
N VAL A 33 -4.75 0.98 14.61
CA VAL A 33 -3.95 0.86 13.38
C VAL A 33 -3.29 -0.50 13.37
N ALA A 34 -3.73 -1.42 12.50
CA ALA A 34 -3.21 -2.77 12.37
C ALA A 34 -2.52 -2.94 11.01
N ILE A 35 -1.21 -3.11 11.01
CA ILE A 35 -0.39 -3.21 9.79
C ILE A 35 0.61 -4.38 9.88
N PRO A 36 1.10 -4.92 8.74
CA PRO A 36 2.20 -5.87 8.76
C PRO A 36 3.48 -5.28 9.37
N SER A 37 4.29 -6.13 10.01
CA SER A 37 5.62 -5.74 10.47
C SER A 37 6.55 -5.44 9.29
N ALA A 38 7.64 -4.72 9.56
CA ALA A 38 8.64 -4.34 8.55
C ALA A 38 9.48 -5.57 8.12
N THR A 39 8.96 -6.35 7.18
CA THR A 39 9.60 -7.57 6.64
C THR A 39 10.42 -7.31 5.38
N HIS A 40 10.20 -6.20 4.70
CA HIS A 40 10.90 -5.75 3.48
C HIS A 40 10.85 -4.22 3.39
N GLY A 41 11.54 -3.62 2.42
CA GLY A 41 11.73 -2.17 2.32
C GLY A 41 10.42 -1.38 2.30
N PHE A 42 9.45 -1.75 1.44
CA PHE A 42 8.15 -1.08 1.38
C PHE A 42 7.44 -1.08 2.75
N MET A 43 7.38 -2.23 3.44
CA MET A 43 6.77 -2.31 4.77
C MET A 43 7.58 -1.55 5.82
N GLY A 44 8.90 -1.42 5.66
CA GLY A 44 9.74 -0.54 6.47
C GLY A 44 9.33 0.92 6.36
N GLY A 45 9.20 1.41 5.14
CA GLY A 45 8.73 2.76 4.83
C GLY A 45 7.30 3.00 5.33
N LEU A 46 6.39 2.06 5.11
CA LEU A 46 5.00 2.15 5.56
C LEU A 46 4.90 2.24 7.11
N ASN A 47 5.65 1.41 7.84
CA ASN A 47 5.72 1.48 9.30
C ASN A 47 6.30 2.81 9.81
N PHE A 48 7.31 3.35 9.11
CA PHE A 48 7.85 4.68 9.43
C PHE A 48 6.78 5.76 9.27
N HIS A 49 6.12 5.83 8.13
CA HIS A 49 5.07 6.80 7.85
C HIS A 49 3.85 6.68 8.78
N ALA A 50 3.48 5.46 9.17
CA ALA A 50 2.41 5.25 10.14
C ALA A 50 2.75 5.89 11.50
N ARG A 51 3.97 5.63 12.03
CA ARG A 51 4.42 6.18 13.32
C ARG A 51 4.56 7.70 13.29
N ASP A 52 5.20 8.24 12.25
CA ASP A 52 5.35 9.69 12.07
C ASP A 52 3.99 10.40 12.02
N THR A 53 3.04 9.84 11.27
CA THR A 53 1.70 10.40 11.14
C THR A 53 0.93 10.34 12.45
N ILE A 54 1.01 9.23 13.18
CA ILE A 54 0.39 9.09 14.51
C ILE A 54 0.94 10.15 15.46
N GLU A 55 2.26 10.28 15.61
CA GLU A 55 2.91 11.27 16.49
C GLU A 55 2.46 12.69 16.13
N ARG A 56 2.40 13.03 14.85
CA ARG A 56 1.99 14.34 14.37
C ARG A 56 0.50 14.63 14.63
N LEU A 57 -0.37 13.63 14.47
CA LEU A 57 -1.80 13.78 14.72
C LEU A 57 -2.14 13.85 16.20
N GLU A 58 -1.50 13.05 17.07
CA GLU A 58 -1.66 13.15 18.53
C GLU A 58 -1.22 14.53 19.07
N ALA A 59 -0.17 15.10 18.49
CA ALA A 59 0.25 16.47 18.82
C ALA A 59 -0.75 17.55 18.33
N THR A 60 -1.49 17.27 17.25
CA THR A 60 -2.44 18.21 16.64
C THR A 60 -3.84 18.09 17.24
N TYR A 61 -4.29 16.87 17.53
CA TYR A 61 -5.61 16.50 18.04
C TYR A 61 -5.49 15.76 19.36
N PRO A 62 -5.37 16.46 20.51
CA PRO A 62 -5.15 15.82 21.81
C PRO A 62 -6.34 14.96 22.31
N ASN A 63 -7.47 15.00 21.61
CA ASN A 63 -8.65 14.17 21.85
C ASN A 63 -8.69 12.89 20.99
N ILE A 64 -7.64 12.59 20.22
CA ILE A 64 -7.48 11.34 19.48
C ILE A 64 -6.32 10.53 20.10
N GLU A 65 -6.59 9.30 20.47
CA GLU A 65 -5.59 8.30 20.87
C GLU A 65 -5.41 7.27 19.74
N PHE A 66 -4.18 6.85 19.48
CA PHE A 66 -3.89 5.78 18.52
C PHE A 66 -3.37 4.51 19.19
N VAL A 67 -3.81 3.36 18.69
CA VAL A 67 -3.34 2.04 19.12
C VAL A 67 -2.72 1.35 17.92
N LEU A 68 -1.40 1.41 17.80
CA LEU A 68 -0.66 0.78 16.69
C LEU A 68 -0.24 -0.64 17.06
N ALA A 69 -0.62 -1.61 16.23
CA ALA A 69 -0.11 -2.98 16.27
C ALA A 69 0.55 -3.36 14.94
N THR A 70 1.65 -4.11 15.04
CA THR A 70 2.33 -4.68 13.88
C THR A 70 2.34 -6.21 13.97
N ALA A 71 1.96 -6.88 12.89
CA ALA A 71 1.81 -8.34 12.85
C ALA A 71 2.84 -8.98 11.90
N GLY A 72 3.40 -10.10 12.32
CA GLY A 72 4.29 -10.91 11.50
C GLY A 72 3.58 -11.96 10.64
N ASP A 73 2.28 -12.15 10.87
CA ASP A 73 1.41 -13.07 10.13
C ASP A 73 -0.07 -12.67 10.26
N ALA A 74 -0.93 -13.31 9.46
CA ALA A 74 -2.37 -13.04 9.44
C ALA A 74 -3.06 -13.41 10.77
N ALA A 75 -2.67 -14.50 11.42
CA ALA A 75 -3.29 -14.95 12.67
C ALA A 75 -3.02 -13.94 13.81
N LYS A 76 -1.79 -13.42 13.90
CA LYS A 76 -1.48 -12.36 14.85
C LYS A 76 -2.28 -11.10 14.55
N MET A 77 -2.42 -10.71 13.29
CA MET A 77 -3.19 -9.51 12.93
C MET A 77 -4.67 -9.65 13.31
N VAL A 78 -5.28 -10.82 13.10
CA VAL A 78 -6.65 -11.10 13.57
C VAL A 78 -6.76 -10.89 15.08
N ASN A 79 -5.85 -11.50 15.86
CA ASN A 79 -5.85 -11.34 17.31
C ASN A 79 -5.66 -9.87 17.74
N ASP A 80 -4.78 -9.11 17.06
CA ASP A 80 -4.55 -7.70 17.35
C ASP A 80 -5.82 -6.87 17.09
N VAL A 81 -6.52 -7.11 15.98
CA VAL A 81 -7.80 -6.43 15.65
C VAL A 81 -8.88 -6.75 16.69
N GLU A 82 -9.04 -8.03 17.05
CA GLU A 82 -10.00 -8.45 18.08
C GLU A 82 -9.69 -7.81 19.46
N ASP A 83 -8.41 -7.74 19.84
CA ASP A 83 -7.96 -7.12 21.09
C ASP A 83 -8.22 -5.61 21.10
N MET A 84 -7.94 -4.90 20.00
CA MET A 84 -8.27 -3.48 19.85
C MET A 84 -9.76 -3.21 20.10
N VAL A 85 -10.64 -4.02 19.54
CA VAL A 85 -12.09 -3.89 19.75
C VAL A 85 -12.48 -4.22 21.18
N ALA A 86 -12.03 -5.38 21.70
CA ALA A 86 -12.49 -5.91 22.98
C ALA A 86 -11.92 -5.17 24.20
N THR A 87 -10.66 -4.71 24.12
CA THR A 87 -9.94 -4.17 25.29
C THR A 87 -9.69 -2.66 25.21
N ARG A 88 -9.58 -2.09 24.01
CA ARG A 88 -9.30 -0.68 23.82
C ARG A 88 -10.53 0.13 23.40
N GLY A 89 -11.60 -0.53 22.95
CA GLY A 89 -12.85 0.11 22.56
C GLY A 89 -12.66 1.15 21.46
N ILE A 90 -12.01 0.76 20.38
CA ILE A 90 -11.70 1.65 19.25
C ILE A 90 -12.98 2.17 18.57
N ASP A 91 -12.97 3.43 18.13
CA ASP A 91 -14.02 4.08 17.34
C ASP A 91 -13.80 3.89 15.83
N ALA A 92 -12.53 3.70 15.43
CA ALA A 92 -12.15 3.42 14.07
C ALA A 92 -11.00 2.41 13.99
N LEU A 93 -10.99 1.62 12.92
CA LEU A 93 -9.91 0.70 12.54
C LEU A 93 -9.30 1.15 11.21
N VAL A 94 -7.99 1.38 11.19
CA VAL A 94 -7.20 1.47 9.97
C VAL A 94 -6.44 0.16 9.84
N VAL A 95 -6.70 -0.60 8.79
CA VAL A 95 -6.09 -1.92 8.59
C VAL A 95 -5.46 -2.07 7.21
N LEU A 96 -4.19 -2.47 7.17
CA LEU A 96 -3.59 -3.06 5.99
C LEU A 96 -3.58 -4.57 6.19
N PRO A 97 -4.47 -5.34 5.53
CA PRO A 97 -4.55 -6.78 5.74
C PRO A 97 -3.21 -7.48 5.45
N PHE A 98 -2.77 -8.34 6.35
CA PHE A 98 -1.59 -9.17 6.09
C PHE A 98 -1.82 -10.06 4.86
N GLU A 99 -3.00 -10.69 4.80
CA GLU A 99 -3.58 -11.39 3.65
C GLU A 99 -5.08 -11.07 3.57
N SER A 100 -5.63 -10.95 2.36
CA SER A 100 -7.01 -10.52 2.14
C SER A 100 -8.04 -11.49 2.74
N GLU A 101 -7.94 -12.80 2.45
CA GLU A 101 -8.94 -13.80 2.85
C GLU A 101 -9.05 -13.97 4.38
N PRO A 102 -7.95 -14.20 5.15
CA PRO A 102 -8.05 -14.39 6.60
C PRO A 102 -8.56 -13.15 7.35
N LEU A 103 -8.32 -11.95 6.82
CA LEU A 103 -8.73 -10.70 7.46
C LEU A 103 -10.15 -10.26 7.10
N THR A 104 -10.76 -10.78 6.04
CA THR A 104 -12.08 -10.33 5.59
C THR A 104 -13.15 -10.49 6.67
N SER A 105 -13.33 -11.69 7.23
CA SER A 105 -14.37 -11.93 8.26
C SER A 105 -14.11 -11.16 9.57
N PRO A 106 -12.88 -11.09 10.13
CA PRO A 106 -12.62 -10.27 11.31
C PRO A 106 -12.92 -8.78 11.10
N VAL A 107 -12.51 -8.21 9.98
CA VAL A 107 -12.76 -6.80 9.66
C VAL A 107 -14.25 -6.54 9.43
N GLN A 108 -14.96 -7.46 8.78
CA GLN A 108 -16.41 -7.38 8.65
C GLN A 108 -17.10 -7.35 10.03
N ALA A 109 -16.65 -8.18 10.97
CA ALA A 109 -17.20 -8.20 12.34
C ALA A 109 -16.95 -6.87 13.09
N VAL A 110 -15.89 -6.14 12.78
CA VAL A 110 -15.63 -4.78 13.28
C VAL A 110 -16.66 -3.79 12.71
N ALA A 111 -16.83 -3.79 11.38
CA ALA A 111 -17.81 -2.92 10.69
C ALA A 111 -19.26 -3.17 11.17
N GLU A 112 -19.65 -4.42 11.40
CA GLU A 112 -20.98 -4.80 11.90
C GLU A 112 -21.26 -4.26 13.32
N GLN A 113 -20.24 -3.93 14.11
CA GLN A 113 -20.37 -3.26 15.41
C GLN A 113 -20.54 -1.74 15.28
N GLY A 114 -20.49 -1.20 14.08
CA GLY A 114 -20.61 0.24 13.80
C GLY A 114 -19.32 1.01 14.02
N ILE A 115 -18.19 0.34 14.14
CA ILE A 115 -16.85 0.91 14.18
C ILE A 115 -16.47 1.31 12.74
N TRP A 116 -15.92 2.50 12.56
CA TRP A 116 -15.43 2.96 11.26
C TRP A 116 -14.27 2.09 10.76
N VAL A 117 -14.32 1.67 9.50
CA VAL A 117 -13.27 0.83 8.90
C VAL A 117 -12.61 1.53 7.72
N THR A 118 -11.31 1.71 7.81
CA THR A 118 -10.43 2.13 6.71
C THR A 118 -9.52 0.97 6.32
N VAL A 119 -9.63 0.53 5.08
CA VAL A 119 -8.76 -0.51 4.51
C VAL A 119 -7.68 0.16 3.66
N VAL A 120 -6.43 -0.29 3.82
CA VAL A 120 -5.26 0.28 3.16
C VAL A 120 -4.60 -0.76 2.27
N ASP A 121 -4.18 -0.35 1.07
CA ASP A 121 -3.38 -1.14 0.13
C ASP A 121 -4.07 -2.45 -0.30
N ARG A 122 -3.87 -3.53 0.44
CA ARG A 122 -4.48 -4.83 0.15
C ARG A 122 -5.96 -4.82 0.49
N GLY A 123 -6.81 -5.02 -0.53
CA GLY A 123 -8.26 -5.11 -0.33
C GLY A 123 -8.69 -6.36 0.45
N LEU A 124 -9.94 -6.36 0.87
CA LEU A 124 -10.63 -7.54 1.39
C LEU A 124 -11.21 -8.37 0.24
N THR A 125 -11.58 -9.62 0.48
CA THR A 125 -12.20 -10.48 -0.54
C THR A 125 -13.68 -10.17 -0.79
N VAL A 126 -14.29 -9.35 0.07
CA VAL A 126 -15.67 -8.87 -0.03
C VAL A 126 -15.64 -7.34 -0.09
N GLU A 127 -16.25 -6.77 -1.12
CA GLU A 127 -16.34 -5.32 -1.30
C GLU A 127 -17.41 -4.69 -0.40
N GLY A 128 -17.20 -3.43 -0.01
CA GLY A 128 -18.18 -2.62 0.71
C GLY A 128 -18.27 -2.91 2.21
N ILE A 129 -17.28 -3.56 2.79
CA ILE A 129 -17.08 -3.69 4.23
C ILE A 129 -16.56 -2.38 4.81
N GLU A 130 -15.59 -1.79 4.11
CA GLU A 130 -14.92 -0.56 4.51
C GLU A 130 -15.74 0.70 4.23
N ASP A 131 -15.66 1.68 5.12
CA ASP A 131 -16.13 3.06 4.90
C ASP A 131 -15.18 3.83 3.99
N LEU A 132 -13.88 3.55 4.11
CA LEU A 132 -12.81 4.18 3.36
C LEU A 132 -11.79 3.14 2.87
N TYR A 133 -11.41 3.24 1.61
CA TYR A 133 -10.31 2.48 1.03
C TYR A 133 -9.24 3.43 0.49
N VAL A 134 -7.98 3.22 0.87
CA VAL A 134 -6.84 4.02 0.41
C VAL A 134 -5.74 3.10 -0.13
N ALA A 135 -5.40 3.23 -1.40
CA ALA A 135 -4.36 2.42 -2.02
C ALA A 135 -3.65 3.18 -3.15
N GLY A 136 -2.51 2.67 -3.58
CA GLY A 136 -1.91 3.05 -4.85
C GLY A 136 -2.70 2.49 -6.04
N ASP A 137 -2.48 3.07 -7.21
CA ASP A 137 -3.06 2.59 -8.47
C ASP A 137 -2.27 1.38 -8.98
N ASN A 138 -2.69 0.18 -8.58
CA ASN A 138 -2.01 -1.05 -8.98
C ASN A 138 -2.18 -1.35 -10.48
N SER A 139 -3.34 -1.06 -11.05
CA SER A 139 -3.56 -1.21 -12.50
C SER A 139 -2.70 -0.22 -13.28
N GLY A 140 -2.69 1.06 -12.88
CA GLY A 140 -1.79 2.05 -13.48
C GLY A 140 -0.31 1.71 -13.31
N PHE A 141 0.07 1.10 -12.18
CA PHE A 141 1.42 0.62 -11.94
C PHE A 141 1.85 -0.43 -12.99
N GLY A 142 1.02 -1.47 -13.19
CA GLY A 142 1.31 -2.50 -14.19
C GLY A 142 1.27 -1.96 -15.61
N GLN A 143 0.27 -1.12 -15.93
CA GLN A 143 0.14 -0.50 -17.24
C GLN A 143 1.36 0.34 -17.61
N LEU A 144 1.82 1.25 -16.73
CA LEU A 144 2.99 2.10 -16.98
C LEU A 144 4.27 1.29 -17.20
N ALA A 145 4.46 0.21 -16.41
CA ALA A 145 5.57 -0.70 -16.63
C ALA A 145 5.48 -1.37 -18.00
N GLY A 146 4.31 -1.93 -18.36
CA GLY A 146 4.11 -2.60 -19.65
C GLY A 146 4.27 -1.66 -20.85
N GLU A 147 3.74 -0.44 -20.77
CA GLU A 147 3.93 0.61 -21.79
C GLU A 147 5.41 0.93 -21.98
N TYR A 148 6.19 1.05 -20.87
CA TYR A 148 7.63 1.27 -20.93
C TYR A 148 8.35 0.11 -21.67
N PHE A 149 7.96 -1.15 -21.43
CA PHE A 149 8.51 -2.30 -22.11
C PHE A 149 8.20 -2.26 -23.62
N VAL A 150 6.96 -1.95 -23.99
CA VAL A 150 6.55 -1.82 -25.41
C VAL A 150 7.28 -0.69 -26.13
N GLU A 151 7.61 0.39 -25.45
CA GLU A 151 8.33 1.52 -26.02
C GLU A 151 9.84 1.26 -26.20
N ASN A 152 10.43 0.31 -25.46
CA ASN A 152 11.86 0.11 -25.36
C ASN A 152 12.33 -1.29 -25.81
N LEU A 153 11.43 -2.18 -26.22
CA LEU A 153 11.74 -3.50 -26.75
C LEU A 153 11.15 -3.68 -28.15
N ASP A 154 11.77 -4.57 -28.93
CA ASP A 154 11.32 -4.92 -30.25
C ASP A 154 10.42 -6.18 -30.24
N GLU A 155 9.69 -6.42 -31.34
CA GLU A 155 8.95 -7.68 -31.58
C GLU A 155 9.92 -8.87 -31.58
N GLY A 156 9.69 -9.83 -30.71
CA GLY A 156 10.51 -11.02 -30.55
C GLY A 156 11.43 -11.00 -29.33
N ASP A 157 11.62 -9.84 -28.69
CA ASP A 157 12.40 -9.74 -27.46
C ASP A 157 11.77 -10.55 -26.32
N ASN A 158 12.62 -11.05 -25.43
CA ASN A 158 12.29 -12.00 -24.39
C ASN A 158 12.37 -11.37 -23.01
N ILE A 159 11.32 -11.52 -22.23
CA ILE A 159 11.28 -11.03 -20.85
C ILE A 159 10.94 -12.11 -19.84
N VAL A 160 11.33 -11.90 -18.59
CA VAL A 160 10.85 -12.64 -17.43
C VAL A 160 10.17 -11.71 -16.44
N VAL A 161 9.19 -12.25 -15.71
CA VAL A 161 8.32 -11.45 -14.83
C VAL A 161 8.35 -12.00 -13.41
N PHE A 162 8.55 -11.10 -12.44
CA PHE A 162 8.50 -11.40 -11.02
C PHE A 162 7.23 -10.85 -10.40
N ARG A 163 6.42 -11.75 -9.87
CA ARG A 163 5.20 -11.45 -9.13
C ARG A 163 5.47 -11.32 -7.64
N GLY A 164 4.60 -10.58 -6.93
CA GLY A 164 4.58 -10.53 -5.48
C GLY A 164 3.99 -11.78 -4.83
N ILE A 165 3.51 -11.68 -3.59
CA ILE A 165 2.69 -12.71 -2.95
C ILE A 165 1.29 -12.74 -3.59
N PRO A 166 0.59 -13.90 -3.61
CA PRO A 166 -0.75 -14.01 -4.19
C PRO A 166 -1.78 -13.14 -3.45
N THR A 167 -2.04 -11.94 -3.95
CA THR A 167 -3.01 -10.97 -3.44
C THR A 167 -3.78 -10.31 -4.58
N THR A 168 -4.82 -9.56 -4.24
CA THR A 168 -5.59 -8.78 -5.22
C THR A 168 -4.70 -7.79 -5.96
N ILE A 169 -3.84 -7.07 -5.24
CA ILE A 169 -2.95 -6.05 -5.82
C ILE A 169 -1.88 -6.63 -6.75
N ASP A 170 -1.37 -7.83 -6.46
CA ASP A 170 -0.45 -8.53 -7.35
C ASP A 170 -1.13 -8.87 -8.68
N ASN A 171 -2.36 -9.41 -8.61
CA ASN A 171 -3.13 -9.71 -9.81
C ASN A 171 -3.42 -8.44 -10.62
N GLU A 172 -3.88 -7.35 -9.99
CA GLU A 172 -4.15 -6.08 -10.68
C GLU A 172 -2.92 -5.54 -11.43
N ARG A 173 -1.72 -5.61 -10.82
CA ARG A 173 -0.46 -5.21 -11.46
C ARG A 173 -0.14 -6.07 -12.67
N VAL A 174 -0.16 -7.39 -12.48
CA VAL A 174 0.24 -8.37 -13.51
C VAL A 174 -0.74 -8.40 -14.68
N ASP A 175 -2.05 -8.34 -14.38
CA ASP A 175 -3.08 -8.32 -15.44
C ASP A 175 -2.95 -7.04 -16.29
N ALA A 176 -2.70 -5.88 -15.68
CA ALA A 176 -2.52 -4.62 -16.38
C ALA A 176 -1.20 -4.60 -17.19
N PHE A 177 -0.09 -5.10 -16.62
CA PHE A 177 1.17 -5.26 -17.34
C PHE A 177 1.03 -6.15 -18.56
N THR A 178 0.43 -7.33 -18.40
CA THR A 178 0.22 -8.29 -19.47
C THR A 178 -0.68 -7.71 -20.55
N ALA A 179 -1.76 -7.02 -20.16
CA ALA A 179 -2.66 -6.36 -21.11
C ALA A 179 -1.95 -5.24 -21.92
N ALA A 180 -1.01 -4.50 -21.30
CA ALA A 180 -0.23 -3.50 -22.01
C ALA A 180 0.71 -4.08 -23.06
N LEU A 181 1.18 -5.34 -22.87
CA LEU A 181 2.01 -6.05 -23.83
C LEU A 181 1.21 -6.67 -24.99
N ASP A 182 -0.14 -6.70 -24.93
CA ASP A 182 -0.97 -7.33 -25.95
C ASP A 182 -0.70 -6.73 -27.34
N GLY A 183 -0.30 -7.61 -28.28
CA GLY A 183 -0.03 -7.23 -29.67
C GLY A 183 1.35 -6.62 -29.94
N SER A 184 2.21 -6.48 -28.92
CA SER A 184 3.61 -6.00 -29.08
C SER A 184 4.53 -7.01 -29.75
N GLY A 185 4.25 -8.30 -29.59
CA GLY A 185 5.14 -9.39 -30.02
C GLY A 185 6.29 -9.69 -29.06
N ILE A 186 6.33 -9.05 -27.88
CA ILE A 186 7.28 -9.35 -26.79
C ILE A 186 6.90 -10.71 -26.17
N ASN A 187 7.89 -11.54 -25.90
CA ASN A 187 7.71 -12.89 -25.36
C ASN A 187 7.93 -12.90 -23.84
N ILE A 188 6.90 -13.23 -23.07
CA ILE A 188 7.09 -13.58 -21.65
C ILE A 188 7.55 -15.04 -21.59
N LEU A 189 8.85 -15.27 -21.32
CA LEU A 189 9.45 -16.60 -21.23
C LEU A 189 8.94 -17.40 -20.02
N ASP A 190 8.84 -16.73 -18.88
CA ASP A 190 8.30 -17.30 -17.65
C ASP A 190 7.85 -16.17 -16.68
N MET A 191 6.98 -16.54 -15.74
CA MET A 191 6.46 -15.65 -14.70
C MET A 191 6.40 -16.41 -13.38
N GLN A 192 7.16 -15.94 -12.36
CA GLN A 192 7.29 -16.61 -11.09
C GLN A 192 7.11 -15.63 -9.91
N HIS A 193 6.74 -16.17 -8.75
CA HIS A 193 6.61 -15.39 -7.53
C HIS A 193 7.97 -15.16 -6.87
N GLY A 194 8.38 -13.90 -6.75
CA GLY A 194 9.51 -13.45 -5.92
C GLY A 194 9.07 -13.00 -4.53
N ASN A 195 7.74 -13.05 -4.25
CA ASN A 195 7.13 -12.85 -2.92
C ASN A 195 7.46 -11.50 -2.26
N TRP A 196 7.78 -10.46 -3.05
CA TRP A 196 8.31 -9.17 -2.58
C TRP A 196 9.54 -9.35 -1.67
N ASN A 197 10.36 -10.34 -1.98
CA ASN A 197 11.51 -10.76 -1.18
C ASN A 197 12.77 -10.86 -2.03
N ARG A 198 13.89 -10.32 -1.52
CA ARG A 198 15.19 -10.29 -2.23
C ARG A 198 15.76 -11.69 -2.46
N ASP A 199 15.74 -12.52 -1.42
CA ASP A 199 16.36 -13.85 -1.47
C ASP A 199 15.58 -14.80 -2.36
N ASP A 200 14.23 -14.74 -2.31
CA ASP A 200 13.36 -15.52 -3.19
C ASP A 200 13.58 -15.11 -4.64
N SER A 201 13.59 -13.80 -4.92
CA SER A 201 13.80 -13.27 -6.27
C SER A 201 15.20 -13.55 -6.81
N PHE A 202 16.22 -13.47 -5.95
CA PHE A 202 17.57 -13.91 -6.30
C PHE A 202 17.58 -15.37 -6.75
N THR A 203 16.92 -16.25 -6.00
CA THR A 203 16.86 -17.70 -6.32
C THR A 203 16.09 -17.96 -7.60
N VAL A 204 14.95 -17.30 -7.81
CA VAL A 204 14.15 -17.43 -9.03
C VAL A 204 14.90 -16.91 -10.25
N MET A 205 15.63 -15.77 -10.10
CA MET A 205 16.44 -15.26 -11.22
C MET A 205 17.59 -16.19 -11.59
N GLN A 206 18.24 -16.83 -10.61
CA GLN A 206 19.23 -17.87 -10.92
C GLN A 206 18.65 -19.01 -11.73
N ASP A 207 17.41 -19.47 -11.45
CA ASP A 207 16.71 -20.46 -12.24
C ASP A 207 16.47 -19.97 -13.67
N PHE A 208 15.94 -18.74 -13.85
CA PHE A 208 15.72 -18.15 -15.17
C PHE A 208 17.02 -18.04 -15.97
N LEU A 209 18.10 -17.53 -15.38
CA LEU A 209 19.41 -17.41 -16.02
C LEU A 209 20.01 -18.77 -16.44
N SER A 210 19.66 -19.85 -15.73
CA SER A 210 20.08 -21.20 -16.06
C SER A 210 19.28 -21.85 -17.20
N ARG A 211 18.03 -21.41 -17.39
CA ARG A 211 17.07 -21.98 -18.37
C ARG A 211 17.02 -21.19 -19.67
N PHE A 212 17.30 -19.91 -19.62
CA PHE A 212 17.15 -19.00 -20.75
C PHE A 212 18.47 -18.31 -21.06
N ASP A 213 18.97 -18.57 -22.26
CA ASP A 213 20.23 -17.98 -22.76
C ASP A 213 20.04 -16.52 -23.22
N ASP A 214 18.80 -16.14 -23.54
CA ASP A 214 18.43 -14.85 -24.14
C ASP A 214 17.27 -14.24 -23.36
N ILE A 215 17.59 -13.20 -22.56
CA ILE A 215 16.65 -12.40 -21.78
C ILE A 215 17.02 -10.93 -22.01
N ASP A 216 16.11 -10.15 -22.59
CA ASP A 216 16.35 -8.74 -22.93
C ASP A 216 15.98 -7.80 -21.77
N ALA A 217 14.94 -8.17 -21.00
CA ALA A 217 14.52 -7.38 -19.86
C ALA A 217 13.80 -8.20 -18.76
N VAL A 218 13.76 -7.62 -17.58
CA VAL A 218 13.07 -8.18 -16.39
C VAL A 218 12.11 -7.15 -15.82
N TRP A 219 10.85 -7.55 -15.63
CA TRP A 219 9.95 -6.79 -14.77
C TRP A 219 9.87 -7.41 -13.38
N ALA A 220 10.34 -6.66 -12.38
CA ALA A 220 10.14 -6.98 -10.97
C ALA A 220 9.09 -6.02 -10.39
N SER A 221 7.90 -6.55 -10.02
CA SER A 221 6.78 -5.72 -9.59
C SER A 221 6.96 -5.06 -8.20
N ASP A 222 8.23 -4.97 -7.73
CA ASP A 222 8.66 -4.38 -6.46
C ASP A 222 10.18 -4.20 -6.43
N ASP A 223 10.69 -3.20 -5.71
CA ASP A 223 12.12 -2.87 -5.66
C ASP A 223 12.96 -3.86 -4.85
N ASP A 224 12.42 -4.46 -3.78
CA ASP A 224 13.14 -5.52 -3.07
C ASP A 224 13.39 -6.72 -3.99
N MET A 225 12.41 -7.08 -4.82
CA MET A 225 12.59 -8.11 -5.85
C MET A 225 13.62 -7.68 -6.90
N ALA A 226 13.56 -6.43 -7.37
CA ALA A 226 14.53 -5.90 -8.33
C ALA A 226 15.97 -5.99 -7.81
N ILE A 227 16.21 -5.68 -6.53
CA ILE A 227 17.53 -5.82 -5.91
C ILE A 227 18.00 -7.29 -5.92
N GLY A 228 17.12 -8.22 -5.60
CA GLY A 228 17.44 -9.66 -5.67
C GLY A 228 17.77 -10.12 -7.09
N VAL A 229 16.99 -9.68 -8.06
CA VAL A 229 17.21 -9.93 -9.50
C VAL A 229 18.56 -9.40 -9.96
N LEU A 230 18.85 -8.14 -9.67
CA LEU A 230 20.14 -7.50 -10.05
C LEU A 230 21.35 -8.23 -9.45
N ALA A 231 21.25 -8.66 -8.19
CA ALA A 231 22.31 -9.43 -7.54
C ALA A 231 22.55 -10.79 -8.22
N ALA A 232 21.51 -11.48 -8.71
CA ALA A 232 21.64 -12.73 -9.44
C ALA A 232 22.24 -12.52 -10.84
N ILE A 233 21.85 -11.45 -11.53
CA ILE A 233 22.40 -11.07 -12.85
C ILE A 233 23.89 -10.75 -12.72
N GLU A 234 24.28 -9.97 -11.69
CA GLU A 234 25.68 -9.64 -11.41
C GLU A 234 26.50 -10.89 -11.09
N GLN A 235 25.95 -11.80 -10.27
CA GLN A 235 26.63 -13.06 -9.95
C GLN A 235 26.88 -13.95 -11.19
N ALA A 236 25.99 -13.87 -12.17
CA ALA A 236 26.09 -14.63 -13.43
C ALA A 236 26.98 -13.92 -14.48
N ASP A 237 27.49 -12.71 -14.20
CA ASP A 237 28.27 -11.87 -15.14
C ASP A 237 27.51 -11.56 -16.45
N ARG A 238 26.16 -11.35 -16.32
CA ARG A 238 25.23 -11.09 -17.44
C ARG A 238 24.60 -9.67 -17.42
N GLN A 239 25.18 -8.73 -16.67
CA GLN A 239 24.66 -7.38 -16.46
C GLN A 239 24.59 -6.52 -17.75
N ASP A 240 25.37 -6.85 -18.76
CA ASP A 240 25.37 -6.14 -20.04
C ASP A 240 24.32 -6.69 -21.04
N GLU A 241 23.59 -7.75 -20.67
CA GLU A 241 22.64 -8.43 -21.57
C GLU A 241 21.20 -7.94 -21.40
N MET A 242 20.82 -7.47 -20.20
CA MET A 242 19.43 -7.14 -19.87
C MET A 242 19.29 -5.97 -18.89
N TRP A 243 18.15 -5.33 -18.93
CA TRP A 243 17.78 -4.31 -17.95
C TRP A 243 16.59 -4.75 -17.08
N VAL A 244 16.40 -4.05 -15.95
CA VAL A 244 15.39 -4.36 -14.95
C VAL A 244 14.53 -3.13 -14.69
N VAL A 245 13.20 -3.26 -14.70
CA VAL A 245 12.29 -2.28 -14.15
C VAL A 245 11.76 -2.80 -12.82
N GLY A 246 12.00 -2.02 -11.76
CA GLY A 246 11.46 -2.25 -10.45
C GLY A 246 10.15 -1.51 -10.20
N GLY A 247 9.81 -1.31 -8.94
CA GLY A 247 8.64 -0.56 -8.55
C GLY A 247 8.57 -0.25 -7.06
N ALA A 248 7.81 0.73 -6.74
CA ALA A 248 7.55 1.36 -5.46
C ALA A 248 8.37 2.64 -5.18
N GLY A 249 9.53 2.81 -5.77
CA GLY A 249 10.31 4.05 -5.63
C GLY A 249 11.26 4.04 -4.43
N MET A 250 11.89 2.89 -4.16
CA MET A 250 12.89 2.76 -3.10
C MET A 250 14.10 3.65 -3.39
N LYS A 251 14.56 4.40 -2.38
CA LYS A 251 15.66 5.38 -2.51
C LYS A 251 16.91 4.83 -3.18
N GLU A 252 17.31 3.60 -2.87
CA GLU A 252 18.46 2.94 -3.50
C GLU A 252 18.29 2.81 -5.01
N ILE A 253 17.12 2.34 -5.46
CA ILE A 253 16.80 2.18 -6.88
C ILE A 253 16.66 3.53 -7.56
N ILE A 254 15.96 4.48 -6.95
CA ILE A 254 15.79 5.83 -7.50
C ILE A 254 17.15 6.55 -7.64
N GLY A 255 18.05 6.36 -6.67
CA GLY A 255 19.42 6.90 -6.75
C GLY A 255 20.20 6.36 -7.95
N ARG A 256 20.11 5.05 -8.22
CA ARG A 256 20.75 4.42 -9.39
C ARG A 256 20.16 4.93 -10.71
N ILE A 257 18.82 5.04 -10.80
CA ILE A 257 18.15 5.61 -11.98
C ILE A 257 18.59 7.04 -12.22
N ARG A 258 18.59 7.89 -11.18
CA ARG A 258 19.03 9.29 -11.24
C ARG A 258 20.47 9.41 -11.75
N ASP A 259 21.33 8.51 -11.30
CA ASP A 259 22.75 8.50 -11.66
C ASP A 259 22.99 7.85 -13.05
N GLY A 260 21.93 7.40 -13.73
CA GLY A 260 21.96 6.89 -15.11
C GLY A 260 22.46 5.45 -15.25
N ASP A 261 22.14 4.59 -14.28
CA ASP A 261 22.48 3.16 -14.34
C ASP A 261 21.75 2.47 -15.51
N PRO A 262 22.46 1.92 -16.51
CA PRO A 262 21.82 1.32 -17.66
C PRO A 262 21.02 0.04 -17.33
N GLN A 263 21.33 -0.63 -16.21
CA GLN A 263 20.55 -1.79 -15.77
C GLN A 263 19.21 -1.41 -15.11
N LEU A 264 19.02 -0.16 -14.73
CA LEU A 264 17.80 0.36 -14.10
C LEU A 264 17.31 1.60 -14.85
N PRO A 265 16.76 1.45 -16.06
CA PRO A 265 16.39 2.59 -16.88
C PRO A 265 15.11 3.29 -16.37
N ALA A 266 14.26 2.59 -15.63
CA ALA A 266 13.00 3.11 -15.12
C ALA A 266 12.51 2.41 -13.85
N ASN A 267 11.52 3.03 -13.22
CA ASN A 267 10.77 2.51 -12.07
C ASN A 267 9.33 3.01 -12.15
N VAL A 268 8.42 2.39 -11.40
CA VAL A 268 7.05 2.91 -11.26
C VAL A 268 6.79 3.20 -9.78
N SER A 269 6.32 4.42 -9.47
CA SER A 269 6.10 4.85 -8.10
C SER A 269 4.91 4.14 -7.45
N TYR A 270 5.06 3.77 -6.17
CA TYR A 270 4.01 3.26 -5.31
C TYR A 270 4.33 3.62 -3.86
N PRO A 271 3.93 4.82 -3.38
CA PRO A 271 4.49 5.39 -2.15
C PRO A 271 3.99 4.67 -0.90
N PRO A 272 4.86 4.25 0.04
CA PRO A 272 4.45 3.70 1.33
C PRO A 272 3.73 4.73 2.22
N ALA A 273 3.86 6.03 1.92
CA ALA A 273 3.14 7.12 2.58
C ALA A 273 1.60 7.08 2.39
N GLN A 274 1.07 6.18 1.56
CA GLN A 274 -0.39 5.95 1.47
C GLN A 274 -1.04 5.65 2.83
N ILE A 275 -0.30 5.05 3.77
CA ILE A 275 -0.78 4.82 5.14
C ILE A 275 -1.04 6.14 5.88
N SER A 276 -0.22 7.17 5.67
CA SER A 276 -0.43 8.50 6.23
C SER A 276 -1.76 9.08 5.77
N THR A 277 -2.04 9.01 4.47
CA THR A 277 -3.31 9.46 3.90
C THR A 277 -4.50 8.74 4.53
N ALA A 278 -4.41 7.42 4.74
CA ALA A 278 -5.47 6.63 5.36
C ALA A 278 -5.71 7.03 6.82
N ILE A 279 -4.66 7.17 7.61
CA ILE A 279 -4.75 7.57 9.02
C ILE A 279 -5.30 9.00 9.14
N GLU A 280 -4.82 9.95 8.32
CA GLU A 280 -5.28 11.35 8.31
C GLU A 280 -6.75 11.46 7.91
N LEU A 281 -7.20 10.77 6.87
CA LEU A 281 -8.59 10.78 6.43
C LEU A 281 -9.51 10.12 7.47
N THR A 282 -9.06 9.06 8.15
CA THR A 282 -9.81 8.43 9.24
C THR A 282 -9.96 9.38 10.42
N ALA A 283 -8.87 10.02 10.86
CA ALA A 283 -8.91 11.02 11.93
C ALA A 283 -9.83 12.20 11.57
N LEU A 284 -9.72 12.72 10.34
CA LEU A 284 -10.60 13.78 9.84
C LEU A 284 -12.07 13.34 9.83
N GLY A 285 -12.35 12.09 9.43
CA GLY A 285 -13.70 11.52 9.40
C GLY A 285 -14.37 11.48 10.78
N LEU A 286 -13.59 11.25 11.86
CA LEU A 286 -14.09 11.21 13.23
C LEU A 286 -14.33 12.61 13.82
N VAL A 287 -13.44 13.59 13.54
CA VAL A 287 -13.54 14.93 14.14
C VAL A 287 -14.36 15.91 13.30
N SER A 288 -14.79 15.52 12.11
CA SER A 288 -15.51 16.38 11.18
C SER A 288 -17.01 16.10 11.22
N ASP A 289 -17.83 17.15 11.15
CA ASP A 289 -19.28 17.01 10.95
C ASP A 289 -19.65 16.38 9.58
N THR A 290 -18.65 16.29 8.68
CA THR A 290 -18.81 15.74 7.33
C THR A 290 -17.82 14.58 7.11
N PRO A 291 -18.19 13.35 7.45
CA PRO A 291 -17.31 12.19 7.32
C PRO A 291 -16.90 11.96 5.85
N VAL A 292 -15.62 11.66 5.66
CA VAL A 292 -15.04 11.33 4.36
C VAL A 292 -15.15 9.82 4.15
N SER A 293 -15.76 9.37 3.06
CA SER A 293 -15.89 7.95 2.73
C SER A 293 -15.66 7.68 1.25
N GLY A 294 -15.40 6.43 0.90
CA GLY A 294 -15.22 5.98 -0.48
C GLY A 294 -13.82 5.46 -0.78
N ARG A 295 -13.37 5.59 -2.02
CA ARG A 295 -12.08 5.04 -2.48
C ARG A 295 -11.15 6.19 -2.89
N PHE A 296 -9.95 6.21 -2.30
CA PHE A 296 -8.87 7.14 -2.61
C PHE A 296 -7.73 6.38 -3.25
N ILE A 297 -7.53 6.58 -4.54
CA ILE A 297 -6.48 5.92 -5.30
C ILE A 297 -5.37 6.93 -5.59
N ILE A 298 -4.17 6.61 -5.12
CA ILE A 298 -2.96 7.41 -5.34
C ILE A 298 -2.33 6.95 -6.65
N GLY A 299 -2.33 7.83 -7.65
CA GLY A 299 -1.83 7.51 -8.99
C GLY A 299 -0.35 7.14 -8.99
N SER A 300 0.00 6.12 -9.77
CA SER A 300 1.38 5.74 -10.05
C SER A 300 2.00 6.65 -11.12
N GLN A 301 3.30 6.79 -11.11
CA GLN A 301 4.05 7.58 -12.09
C GLN A 301 5.27 6.80 -12.56
N LEU A 302 5.57 6.87 -13.86
CA LEU A 302 6.81 6.36 -14.40
C LEU A 302 7.96 7.27 -13.96
N ILE A 303 9.00 6.66 -13.43
CA ILE A 303 10.22 7.33 -12.98
C ILE A 303 11.33 6.93 -13.93
N THR A 304 11.98 7.92 -14.54
CA THR A 304 13.10 7.78 -15.45
C THR A 304 14.22 8.73 -15.02
N PRO A 305 15.43 8.69 -15.60
CA PRO A 305 16.50 9.61 -15.24
C PRO A 305 16.10 11.10 -15.31
N GLU A 306 15.15 11.45 -16.18
CA GLU A 306 14.70 12.84 -16.38
C GLU A 306 13.92 13.41 -15.20
N ASN A 307 13.26 12.55 -14.40
CA ASN A 307 12.42 12.97 -13.29
C ASN A 307 12.77 12.33 -11.93
N ALA A 308 13.75 11.41 -11.88
CA ALA A 308 14.11 10.64 -10.68
C ALA A 308 14.47 11.53 -9.47
N GLU A 309 15.07 12.71 -9.69
CA GLU A 309 15.36 13.66 -8.60
C GLU A 309 14.11 14.08 -7.82
N GLN A 310 12.93 14.09 -8.44
CA GLN A 310 11.68 14.46 -7.78
C GLN A 310 11.17 13.35 -6.82
N PHE A 311 11.67 12.12 -6.99
CA PHE A 311 11.31 10.94 -6.21
C PHE A 311 12.43 10.48 -5.26
N TYR A 312 13.57 11.17 -5.27
CA TYR A 312 14.70 10.88 -4.39
C TYR A 312 14.58 11.68 -3.09
N PHE A 313 14.24 11.01 -2.00
CA PHE A 313 14.11 11.62 -0.67
C PHE A 313 15.27 11.17 0.21
N GLU A 314 16.25 12.07 0.43
CA GLU A 314 17.50 11.76 1.15
C GLU A 314 17.26 11.22 2.56
N ASP A 315 16.27 11.76 3.27
CA ASP A 315 15.92 11.38 4.65
C ASP A 315 14.95 10.18 4.73
N SER A 316 14.46 9.67 3.60
CA SER A 316 13.56 8.51 3.59
C SER A 316 14.28 7.23 4.02
N PRO A 317 13.67 6.40 4.88
CA PRO A 317 14.17 5.06 5.18
C PRO A 317 13.88 4.06 4.05
N PHE A 318 13.07 4.49 3.07
CA PHE A 318 12.63 3.70 1.93
C PHE A 318 13.08 4.35 0.64
#